data_b05b2d4aff73793e8ec670efa05798e9
#
_entry.id   b05b2d4aff73793e8ec670efa05798e9
#
_cell.length_a   1.000
_cell.length_b   1.000
_cell.length_c   1.000
_cell.angle_alpha   90.00
_cell.angle_beta   90.00
_cell.angle_gamma   90.00
#
_symmetry.space_group_name_H-M   'P 1'
#
loop_
_entity.id
_entity.type
_entity.pdbx_description
1 polymer ?
#
loop_
_entity_poly.entity_id
_entity_poly.type
_entity_poly.pdbx_seq_one_letter_code
_entity_poly.pdbx_strand_id
1 'polypeptide(L)'
;MTKHVHGGNIYTYKNCLDFSANCNPLGTPESVKQAVRDSLEYMKDYPQVGYAPLKKAIAEYEGVASESVICGNGAAELVFSLCQAVKPKKEL
;
A
#
# COMPACT_ATOMS: atom_id res chain seq x y z
N MET A 1 -24.72 0.34 -15.91
CA MET A 1 -23.49 0.16 -15.11
C MET A 1 -23.10 1.52 -14.54
N THR A 2 -23.22 1.71 -13.24
CA THR A 2 -22.75 2.92 -12.56
C THR A 2 -21.22 2.94 -12.62
N LYS A 3 -20.67 3.97 -13.25
CA LYS A 3 -19.22 4.17 -13.34
C LYS A 3 -18.69 4.41 -11.93
N HIS A 4 -17.89 3.50 -11.41
CA HIS A 4 -17.28 3.66 -10.10
C HIS A 4 -16.27 4.81 -10.17
N VAL A 5 -16.58 5.94 -9.54
CA VAL A 5 -15.68 7.10 -9.50
C VAL A 5 -14.77 6.94 -8.28
N HIS A 6 -13.48 6.79 -8.52
CA HIS A 6 -12.48 6.75 -7.47
C HIS A 6 -12.21 8.17 -6.93
N GLY A 7 -12.05 8.31 -5.61
CA GLY A 7 -11.60 9.56 -4.99
C GLY A 7 -10.17 9.94 -5.39
N GLY A 8 -9.73 11.15 -5.01
CA GLY A 8 -8.36 11.63 -5.23
C GLY A 8 -8.05 12.14 -6.64
N ASN A 9 -9.06 12.43 -7.46
CA ASN A 9 -8.85 12.93 -8.82
C ASN A 9 -8.56 14.46 -8.83
N ILE A 10 -7.41 14.84 -8.33
CA ILE A 10 -6.92 16.22 -8.31
C ILE A 10 -6.59 16.78 -9.70
N TYR A 11 -6.47 15.92 -10.70
CA TYR A 11 -6.14 16.31 -12.08
C TYR A 11 -7.34 16.90 -12.80
N THR A 12 -8.54 16.39 -12.53
CA THR A 12 -9.80 16.89 -13.10
C THR A 12 -10.38 18.01 -12.25
N TYR A 13 -10.36 17.84 -10.93
CA TYR A 13 -10.96 18.80 -9.98
C TYR A 13 -9.86 19.67 -9.37
N LYS A 14 -9.53 20.76 -10.07
CA LYS A 14 -8.52 21.74 -9.62
C LYS A 14 -9.15 22.76 -8.69
N ASN A 15 -8.36 23.27 -7.74
CA ASN A 15 -8.76 24.33 -6.81
C ASN A 15 -9.93 23.98 -5.87
N CYS A 16 -10.06 22.73 -5.50
CA CYS A 16 -10.99 22.28 -4.45
C CYS A 16 -10.23 21.67 -3.28
N LEU A 17 -10.86 21.65 -2.12
CA LEU A 17 -10.40 20.87 -0.98
C LEU A 17 -10.84 19.43 -1.19
N ASP A 18 -9.87 18.51 -1.29
CA ASP A 18 -10.15 17.10 -1.55
C ASP A 18 -10.32 16.32 -0.24
N PHE A 19 -11.56 15.92 0.03
CA PHE A 19 -11.92 15.01 1.12
C PHE A 19 -12.28 13.59 0.63
N SER A 20 -12.04 13.31 -0.64
CA SER A 20 -12.41 12.03 -1.27
C SER A 20 -11.33 10.95 -1.13
N ALA A 21 -10.15 11.31 -0.65
CA ALA A 21 -9.03 10.38 -0.41
C ALA A 21 -8.30 10.73 0.89
N ASN A 22 -7.88 9.71 1.64
CA ASN A 22 -7.12 9.86 2.87
C ASN A 22 -5.63 10.09 2.57
N CYS A 23 -5.30 11.32 2.18
CA CYS A 23 -3.92 11.73 2.00
C CYS A 23 -3.44 12.54 3.20
N ASN A 24 -2.17 12.40 3.57
CA ASN A 24 -1.58 13.23 4.60
C ASN A 24 -1.51 14.70 4.13
N PRO A 25 -2.23 15.65 4.75
CA PRO A 25 -2.23 17.06 4.32
C PRO A 25 -0.87 17.74 4.48
N LEU A 26 -0.01 17.22 5.35
CA LEU A 26 1.38 17.68 5.53
C LEU A 26 2.34 17.13 4.47
N GLY A 27 1.84 16.28 3.59
CA GLY A 27 2.63 15.60 2.55
C GLY A 27 3.47 14.44 3.07
N THR A 28 4.41 14.01 2.24
CA THR A 28 5.31 12.89 2.57
C THR A 28 6.40 13.35 3.53
N PRO A 29 6.65 12.67 4.66
CA PRO A 29 7.75 12.96 5.57
C PRO A 29 9.12 12.98 4.85
N GLU A 30 10.01 13.86 5.26
CA GLU A 30 11.32 13.99 4.60
C GLU A 30 12.18 12.73 4.73
N SER A 31 12.08 12.02 5.85
CA SER A 31 12.74 10.73 6.05
C SER A 31 12.32 9.68 5.00
N VAL A 32 11.04 9.66 4.64
CA VAL A 32 10.51 8.76 3.59
C VAL A 32 11.04 9.16 2.22
N LYS A 33 11.03 10.47 1.91
CA LYS A 33 11.59 10.97 0.64
C LYS A 33 13.07 10.64 0.51
N GLN A 34 13.83 10.78 1.61
CA GLN A 34 15.25 10.44 1.62
C GLN A 34 15.46 8.94 1.40
N ALA A 35 14.73 8.08 2.09
CA ALA A 35 14.79 6.63 1.89
C ALA A 35 14.50 6.22 0.43
N VAL A 36 13.53 6.89 -0.21
CA VAL A 36 13.24 6.65 -1.65
C VAL A 36 14.43 7.08 -2.52
N ARG A 37 15.03 8.26 -2.27
CA ARG A 37 16.21 8.71 -3.02
C ARG A 37 17.37 7.71 -2.88
N ASP A 38 17.64 7.25 -1.67
CA ASP A 38 18.72 6.31 -1.38
C ASP A 38 18.47 4.92 -2.02
N SER A 39 17.20 4.58 -2.24
CA SER A 39 16.83 3.32 -2.88
C SER A 39 16.97 3.30 -4.41
N LEU A 40 17.16 4.45 -5.07
CA LEU A 40 17.25 4.51 -6.53
C LEU A 40 18.41 3.68 -7.10
N GLU A 41 19.52 3.56 -6.37
CA GLU A 41 20.66 2.73 -6.76
C GLU A 41 20.33 1.23 -6.88
N TYR A 42 19.30 0.78 -6.16
CA TYR A 42 18.86 -0.62 -6.16
C TYR A 42 17.81 -0.93 -7.25
N MET A 43 17.35 0.07 -8.01
CA MET A 43 16.34 -0.15 -9.08
C MET A 43 16.85 -1.07 -10.20
N LYS A 44 18.15 -1.24 -10.33
CA LYS A 44 18.79 -2.17 -11.30
C LYS A 44 18.64 -3.63 -10.89
N ASP A 45 18.38 -3.89 -9.61
CA ASP A 45 18.36 -5.23 -9.06
C ASP A 45 16.94 -5.81 -9.12
N TYR A 46 16.85 -7.12 -9.30
CA TYR A 46 15.56 -7.81 -9.23
C TYR A 46 15.00 -7.74 -7.81
N PRO A 47 13.71 -7.41 -7.62
CA PRO A 47 13.12 -7.34 -6.30
C PRO A 47 13.25 -8.65 -5.52
N GLN A 48 13.56 -8.55 -4.23
CA GLN A 48 13.69 -9.72 -3.37
C GLN A 48 12.36 -10.49 -3.27
N VAL A 49 12.40 -11.76 -3.62
CA VAL A 49 11.26 -12.66 -3.50
C VAL A 49 10.90 -12.85 -2.01
N GLY A 50 9.61 -12.71 -1.69
CA GLY A 50 9.08 -12.93 -0.34
C GLY A 50 9.20 -11.76 0.63
N TYR A 51 9.83 -10.65 0.24
CA TYR A 51 9.87 -9.38 1.00
C TYR A 51 10.39 -9.52 2.45
N ALA A 52 11.34 -10.41 2.72
CA ALA A 52 11.76 -10.74 4.07
C ALA A 52 12.18 -9.53 4.93
N PRO A 53 13.01 -8.56 4.46
CA PRO A 53 13.34 -7.38 5.23
C PRO A 53 12.14 -6.49 5.55
N LEU A 54 11.21 -6.31 4.58
CA LEU A 54 10.00 -5.51 4.77
C LEU A 54 9.07 -6.17 5.79
N LYS A 55 8.84 -7.48 5.67
CA LYS A 55 8.02 -8.24 6.62
C LYS A 55 8.59 -8.19 8.03
N LYS A 56 9.91 -8.28 8.16
CA LYS A 56 10.59 -8.16 9.46
C LYS A 56 10.36 -6.77 10.08
N ALA A 57 10.57 -5.70 9.31
CA ALA A 57 10.40 -4.34 9.80
C ALA A 57 8.94 -4.06 10.22
N ILE A 58 7.95 -4.54 9.45
CA ILE A 58 6.54 -4.43 9.81
C ILE A 58 6.24 -5.23 11.08
N ALA A 59 6.71 -6.46 11.16
CA ALA A 59 6.50 -7.34 12.30
C ALA A 59 7.08 -6.76 13.60
N GLU A 60 8.27 -6.18 13.54
CA GLU A 60 8.91 -5.48 14.68
C GLU A 60 8.09 -4.26 15.11
N TYR A 61 7.58 -3.47 14.14
CA TYR A 61 6.77 -2.30 14.43
C TYR A 61 5.42 -2.65 15.06
N GLU A 62 4.75 -3.69 14.53
CA GLU A 62 3.42 -4.13 14.98
C GLU A 62 3.47 -5.12 16.17
N GLY A 63 4.66 -5.60 16.57
CA GLY A 63 4.80 -6.55 17.66
C GLY A 63 4.24 -7.95 17.36
N VAL A 64 4.32 -8.39 16.10
CA VAL A 64 3.81 -9.69 15.64
C VAL A 64 4.94 -10.55 15.03
N ALA A 65 4.68 -11.82 14.78
CA ALA A 65 5.63 -12.69 14.06
C ALA A 65 5.69 -12.33 12.56
N SER A 66 6.86 -12.40 11.93
CA SER A 66 7.03 -12.09 10.50
C SER A 66 6.17 -12.97 9.59
N GLU A 67 5.87 -14.19 10.02
CA GLU A 67 5.00 -15.15 9.33
C GLU A 67 3.53 -14.68 9.29
N SER A 68 3.16 -13.78 10.20
CA SER A 68 1.81 -13.18 10.24
C SER A 68 1.67 -11.96 9.32
N VAL A 69 2.74 -11.57 8.62
CA VAL A 69 2.75 -10.40 7.73
C VAL A 69 2.69 -10.84 6.27
N ILE A 70 1.73 -10.30 5.52
CA ILE A 70 1.60 -10.46 4.07
C ILE A 70 1.72 -9.08 3.42
N CYS A 71 2.57 -8.96 2.40
CA CYS A 71 2.74 -7.74 1.61
C CYS A 71 2.11 -7.91 0.23
N GLY A 72 1.55 -6.82 -0.31
CA GLY A 72 0.96 -6.78 -1.65
C GLY A 72 0.93 -5.36 -2.21
N ASN A 73 0.56 -5.22 -3.47
CA ASN A 73 0.46 -3.93 -4.17
C ASN A 73 -0.88 -3.24 -3.84
N GLY A 74 -0.98 -2.75 -2.61
CA GLY A 74 -2.17 -2.11 -2.08
C GLY A 74 -3.21 -3.08 -1.54
N ALA A 75 -4.19 -2.51 -0.83
CA ALA A 75 -5.23 -3.28 -0.14
C ALA A 75 -6.08 -4.14 -1.08
N ALA A 76 -6.33 -3.68 -2.31
CA ALA A 76 -7.15 -4.42 -3.27
C ALA A 76 -6.56 -5.80 -3.60
N GLU A 77 -5.24 -5.88 -3.87
CA GLU A 77 -4.58 -7.17 -4.12
C GLU A 77 -4.71 -8.10 -2.92
N LEU A 78 -4.50 -7.57 -1.71
CA LEU A 78 -4.60 -8.35 -0.47
C LEU A 78 -6.02 -8.87 -0.23
N VAL A 79 -7.05 -8.05 -0.49
CA VAL A 79 -8.45 -8.46 -0.39
C VAL A 79 -8.76 -9.59 -1.37
N PHE A 80 -8.37 -9.45 -2.65
CA PHE A 80 -8.58 -10.50 -3.64
C PHE A 80 -7.84 -11.79 -3.27
N SER A 81 -6.60 -11.70 -2.85
CA SER A 81 -5.79 -12.84 -2.43
C SER A 81 -6.40 -13.56 -1.24
N LEU A 82 -6.89 -12.80 -0.24
CA LEU A 82 -7.57 -13.35 0.92
C LEU A 82 -8.86 -14.09 0.52
N CYS A 83 -9.70 -13.46 -0.29
CA CYS A 83 -10.94 -14.09 -0.77
C CYS A 83 -10.67 -15.39 -1.54
N GLN A 84 -9.63 -15.41 -2.37
CA GLN A 84 -9.25 -16.63 -3.11
C GLN A 84 -8.71 -17.73 -2.19
N ALA A 85 -7.97 -17.38 -1.16
CA ALA A 85 -7.41 -18.33 -0.20
C ALA A 85 -8.48 -18.92 0.72
N VAL A 86 -9.34 -18.08 1.28
CA VAL A 86 -10.36 -18.48 2.27
C VAL A 86 -11.61 -19.08 1.60
N LYS A 87 -11.95 -18.62 0.38
CA LYS A 87 -13.14 -19.03 -0.40
C LYS A 87 -14.42 -18.95 0.45
N PRO A 88 -14.77 -17.78 1.00
CA PRO A 88 -15.93 -17.63 1.86
C PRO A 88 -17.22 -17.98 1.09
N LYS A 89 -18.16 -18.66 1.74
CA LYS A 89 -19.46 -19.02 1.14
C LYS A 89 -20.47 -17.86 1.18
N LYS A 90 -20.26 -16.91 2.05
CA LYS A 90 -21.08 -15.70 2.22
C LYS A 90 -20.21 -14.54 2.65
N GLU A 91 -20.50 -13.37 2.10
CA GLU A 91 -19.94 -12.07 2.49
C GLU A 91 -21.09 -11.20 3.01
N LEU A 92 -20.81 -10.38 4.04
CA LEU A 92 -21.75 -9.42 4.62
C LEU A 92 -21.41 -8.01 4.15
#